data_16e410fde06461da092dd2d0a8a6b3fa
#
_entry.id   16e410fde06461da092dd2d0a8a6b3fa
#
_cell.length_a   1.000
_cell.length_b   1.000
_cell.length_c   1.000
_cell.angle_alpha   90.00
_cell.angle_beta   90.00
_cell.angle_gamma   90.00
#
_symmetry.space_group_name_H-M   'P 1'
#
loop_
_entity.id
_entity.type
_entity.pdbx_description
1 polymer ?
#
loop_
_entity_poly.entity_id
_entity_poly.type
_entity_poly.pdbx_seq_one_letter_code
_entity_poly.pdbx_strand_id
1 'polypeptide(L)'
;MKKLLGILLFISIALSANAQLLWKVSGNGLSSPSYIMGTHHLAPLSIKDGITGLQKAMDETQQVYGELKMSEIQSQATIQKMQKMMMIESDTSLTTLLSPEEYETANKFCKENLMMDLSMAPKIKPAFLLNNIAVVAYIKHIGNYNPQEQLDTYFQTQAIQKGKKTDGLETPDFQFNLLY
;
A
#
# COMPACT_ATOMS: atom_id res chain seq x y z
N MET A 1 23.78 43.00 -9.21
CA MET A 1 24.59 41.76 -9.26
C MET A 1 24.48 40.91 -8.01
N LYS A 2 24.69 41.41 -6.77
CA LYS A 2 24.62 40.61 -5.53
C LYS A 2 23.25 39.93 -5.30
N LYS A 3 22.12 40.57 -5.63
CA LYS A 3 20.76 39.99 -5.53
C LYS A 3 20.51 38.88 -6.54
N LEU A 4 21.03 38.99 -7.75
CA LEU A 4 20.92 37.96 -8.81
C LEU A 4 21.72 36.72 -8.45
N LEU A 5 22.91 36.89 -7.85
CA LEU A 5 23.76 35.80 -7.38
C LEU A 5 23.09 35.02 -6.22
N GLY A 6 22.38 35.71 -5.31
CA GLY A 6 21.62 35.08 -4.24
C GLY A 6 20.43 34.25 -4.74
N ILE A 7 19.72 34.72 -5.76
CA ILE A 7 18.62 34.00 -6.39
C ILE A 7 19.11 32.75 -7.12
N LEU A 8 20.23 32.86 -7.87
CA LEU A 8 20.85 31.72 -8.53
C LEU A 8 21.32 30.65 -7.54
N LEU A 9 21.89 31.05 -6.40
CA LEU A 9 22.31 30.12 -5.35
C LEU A 9 21.11 29.42 -4.70
N PHE A 10 19.99 30.13 -4.50
CA PHE A 10 18.77 29.55 -3.94
C PHE A 10 18.11 28.55 -4.91
N ILE A 11 18.10 28.83 -6.21
CA ILE A 11 17.59 27.94 -7.26
C ILE A 11 18.44 26.67 -7.37
N SER A 12 19.77 26.78 -7.26
CA SER A 12 20.65 25.60 -7.31
C SER A 12 20.50 24.68 -6.10
N ILE A 13 20.13 25.19 -4.91
CA ILE A 13 19.83 24.38 -3.73
C ILE A 13 18.45 23.68 -3.86
N ALA A 14 17.48 24.34 -4.48
CA ALA A 14 16.16 23.75 -4.71
C ALA A 14 16.16 22.59 -5.74
N LEU A 15 17.10 22.60 -6.69
CA LEU A 15 17.26 21.55 -7.70
C LEU A 15 17.92 20.26 -7.15
N SER A 16 18.41 20.29 -5.91
CA SER A 16 19.05 19.14 -5.26
C SER A 16 18.11 18.36 -4.32
N ALA A 17 16.82 18.64 -4.32
CA ALA A 17 15.85 17.88 -3.54
C ALA A 17 15.65 16.49 -4.18
N ASN A 18 16.57 15.57 -3.91
CA ASN A 18 16.35 14.17 -4.20
C ASN A 18 15.29 13.62 -3.23
N ALA A 19 14.16 13.20 -3.76
CA ALA A 19 13.17 12.46 -2.98
C ALA A 19 13.80 11.13 -2.55
N GLN A 20 14.22 11.04 -1.29
CA GLN A 20 14.89 9.86 -0.76
C GLN A 20 13.86 8.91 -0.16
N LEU A 21 13.75 7.71 -0.71
CA LEU A 21 12.83 6.68 -0.21
C LEU A 21 13.41 5.89 0.98
N LEU A 22 14.73 5.79 1.08
CA LEU A 22 15.43 5.04 2.12
C LEU A 22 16.18 5.99 3.07
N TRP A 23 15.87 5.91 4.36
CA TRP A 23 16.49 6.68 5.43
C TRP A 23 17.27 5.79 6.37
N LYS A 24 18.49 6.19 6.74
CA LYS A 24 19.30 5.54 7.74
C LYS A 24 19.20 6.31 9.06
N VAL A 25 18.82 5.61 10.13
CA VAL A 25 18.77 6.13 11.51
C VAL A 25 19.91 5.54 12.30
N SER A 26 20.78 6.38 12.85
CA SER A 26 21.96 5.97 13.62
C SER A 26 22.31 6.99 14.70
N GLY A 27 23.12 6.60 15.66
CA GLY A 27 23.56 7.48 16.76
C GLY A 27 22.81 7.22 18.08
N ASN A 28 22.95 8.11 19.03
CA ASN A 28 22.29 8.08 20.35
C ASN A 28 22.35 6.71 21.06
N GLY A 29 23.51 6.03 21.03
CA GLY A 29 23.72 4.75 21.72
C GLY A 29 23.22 3.50 20.96
N LEU A 30 22.68 3.63 19.75
CA LEU A 30 22.34 2.48 18.92
C LEU A 30 23.60 1.71 18.52
N SER A 31 23.63 0.41 18.78
CA SER A 31 24.75 -0.48 18.44
C SER A 31 24.83 -0.76 16.93
N SER A 32 23.72 -0.65 16.22
CA SER A 32 23.62 -0.81 14.77
C SER A 32 22.55 0.15 14.21
N PRO A 33 22.66 0.54 12.94
CA PRO A 33 21.67 1.43 12.33
C PRO A 33 20.34 0.72 12.11
N SER A 34 19.27 1.52 12.13
CA SER A 34 17.97 1.15 11.61
C SER A 34 17.72 1.86 10.28
N TYR A 35 16.81 1.33 9.48
CA TYR A 35 16.45 1.92 8.19
C TYR A 35 14.93 2.08 8.11
N ILE A 36 14.49 3.19 7.53
CA ILE A 36 13.07 3.47 7.25
C ILE A 36 12.95 3.63 5.74
N MET A 37 12.00 2.94 5.14
CA MET A 37 11.74 3.03 3.71
C MET A 37 10.27 3.32 3.47
N GLY A 38 10.00 4.33 2.62
CA GLY A 38 8.66 4.57 2.10
C GLY A 38 8.32 3.59 0.99
N THR A 39 7.17 2.93 1.08
CA THR A 39 6.66 2.02 0.05
C THR A 39 5.32 2.52 -0.51
N HIS A 40 4.96 2.03 -1.68
CA HIS A 40 3.66 2.22 -2.29
C HIS A 40 3.20 0.87 -2.85
N HIS A 41 2.05 0.38 -2.40
CA HIS A 41 1.57 -0.98 -2.70
C HIS A 41 1.39 -1.28 -4.19
N LEU A 42 1.15 -0.26 -5.00
CA LEU A 42 0.94 -0.40 -6.45
C LEU A 42 2.19 -0.03 -7.27
N ALA A 43 3.31 0.29 -6.62
CA ALA A 43 4.55 0.59 -7.31
C ALA A 43 5.16 -0.70 -7.90
N PRO A 44 5.73 -0.63 -9.12
CA PRO A 44 6.41 -1.78 -9.71
C PRO A 44 7.66 -2.14 -8.89
N LEU A 45 7.91 -3.44 -8.73
CA LEU A 45 9.04 -3.95 -7.94
C LEU A 45 10.40 -3.44 -8.45
N SER A 46 10.51 -3.13 -9.73
CA SER A 46 11.74 -2.59 -10.35
C SER A 46 12.22 -1.26 -9.72
N ILE A 47 11.35 -0.53 -9.02
CA ILE A 47 11.75 0.69 -8.29
C ILE A 47 12.89 0.40 -7.30
N LYS A 48 12.92 -0.78 -6.67
CA LYS A 48 13.96 -1.18 -5.73
C LYS A 48 15.38 -1.06 -6.30
N ASP A 49 15.54 -1.28 -7.61
CA ASP A 49 16.84 -1.29 -8.29
C ASP A 49 17.46 0.11 -8.38
N GLY A 50 16.63 1.16 -8.32
CA GLY A 50 17.05 2.56 -8.28
C GLY A 50 17.33 3.11 -6.88
N ILE A 51 17.07 2.35 -5.80
CA ILE A 51 17.20 2.84 -4.43
C ILE A 51 18.61 2.60 -3.92
N THR A 52 19.40 3.67 -3.90
CA THR A 52 20.80 3.63 -3.43
C THR A 52 20.89 3.14 -1.97
N GLY A 53 21.72 2.12 -1.74
CA GLY A 53 21.97 1.57 -0.39
C GLY A 53 20.94 0.57 0.10
N LEU A 54 19.90 0.25 -0.66
CA LEU A 54 18.84 -0.68 -0.25
C LEU A 54 19.40 -2.08 0.05
N GLN A 55 20.22 -2.64 -0.84
CA GLN A 55 20.81 -3.96 -0.64
C GLN A 55 21.65 -4.00 0.66
N LYS A 56 22.46 -2.96 0.90
CA LYS A 56 23.24 -2.83 2.13
C LYS A 56 22.34 -2.77 3.36
N ALA A 57 21.28 -1.98 3.34
CA ALA A 57 20.31 -1.90 4.43
C ALA A 57 19.67 -3.26 4.71
N MET A 58 19.25 -3.97 3.66
CA MET A 58 18.71 -5.32 3.77
C MET A 58 19.71 -6.33 4.34
N ASP A 59 21.00 -6.17 4.09
CA ASP A 59 22.02 -7.10 4.61
C ASP A 59 22.41 -6.78 6.08
N GLU A 60 22.51 -5.51 6.43
CA GLU A 60 22.90 -5.05 7.78
C GLU A 60 21.79 -5.25 8.84
N THR A 61 20.52 -5.28 8.46
CA THR A 61 19.41 -5.43 9.40
C THR A 61 19.18 -6.88 9.81
N GLN A 62 18.73 -7.11 11.05
CA GLN A 62 18.43 -8.44 11.60
C GLN A 62 16.94 -8.77 11.56
N GLN A 63 16.11 -7.77 11.35
CA GLN A 63 14.65 -7.90 11.30
C GLN A 63 14.06 -6.91 10.31
N VAL A 64 12.88 -7.24 9.77
CA VAL A 64 12.13 -6.41 8.82
C VAL A 64 10.69 -6.28 9.31
N TYR A 65 10.24 -5.05 9.44
CA TYR A 65 8.85 -4.71 9.73
C TYR A 65 8.21 -4.17 8.47
N GLY A 66 7.13 -4.81 8.02
CA GLY A 66 6.23 -4.24 7.03
C GLY A 66 5.14 -3.42 7.70
N GLU A 67 4.28 -2.79 6.94
CA GLU A 67 3.08 -2.15 7.46
C GLU A 67 2.22 -3.19 8.19
N LEU A 68 1.95 -4.31 7.54
CA LEU A 68 1.32 -5.48 8.12
C LEU A 68 2.23 -6.70 8.01
N LYS A 69 2.10 -7.64 8.94
CA LYS A 69 2.79 -8.93 8.87
C LYS A 69 2.11 -9.85 7.86
N MET A 70 2.85 -10.23 6.82
CA MET A 70 2.30 -11.02 5.71
C MET A 70 1.65 -12.35 6.15
N SER A 71 2.23 -13.05 7.12
CA SER A 71 1.66 -14.31 7.62
C SER A 71 0.31 -14.12 8.35
N GLU A 72 0.06 -12.93 8.93
CA GLU A 72 -1.21 -12.59 9.58
C GLU A 72 -2.28 -12.25 8.55
N ILE A 73 -1.94 -11.44 7.53
CA ILE A 73 -2.89 -11.09 6.45
C ILE A 73 -3.35 -12.35 5.70
N GLN A 74 -2.45 -13.28 5.47
CA GLN A 74 -2.73 -14.52 4.73
C GLN A 74 -3.41 -15.59 5.58
N SER A 75 -3.61 -15.35 6.89
CA SER A 75 -4.28 -16.31 7.75
C SER A 75 -5.76 -16.44 7.39
N GLN A 76 -6.29 -17.67 7.46
CA GLN A 76 -7.70 -17.95 7.20
C GLN A 76 -8.62 -17.09 8.09
N ALA A 77 -8.26 -16.90 9.36
CA ALA A 77 -9.02 -16.09 10.30
C ALA A 77 -9.10 -14.61 9.87
N THR A 78 -7.97 -14.03 9.46
CA THR A 78 -7.93 -12.64 8.98
C THR A 78 -8.74 -12.48 7.69
N ILE A 79 -8.61 -13.41 6.74
CA ILE A 79 -9.38 -13.38 5.49
C ILE A 79 -10.88 -13.43 5.77
N GLN A 80 -11.35 -14.34 6.63
CA GLN A 80 -12.77 -14.43 7.01
C GLN A 80 -13.27 -13.15 7.70
N LYS A 81 -12.45 -12.59 8.60
CA LYS A 81 -12.77 -11.33 9.26
C LYS A 81 -12.89 -10.17 8.27
N MET A 82 -11.93 -10.05 7.37
CA MET A 82 -11.95 -9.04 6.32
C MET A 82 -13.20 -9.17 5.44
N GLN A 83 -13.55 -10.39 5.01
CA GLN A 83 -14.77 -10.64 4.23
C GLN A 83 -16.02 -10.18 4.97
N LYS A 84 -16.10 -10.43 6.27
CA LYS A 84 -17.22 -9.96 7.08
C LYS A 84 -17.25 -8.43 7.18
N MET A 85 -16.12 -7.79 7.40
CA MET A 85 -16.02 -6.33 7.53
C MET A 85 -16.35 -5.58 6.25
N MET A 86 -16.18 -6.20 5.08
CA MET A 86 -16.60 -5.63 3.79
C MET A 86 -18.11 -5.57 3.61
N MET A 87 -18.89 -6.26 4.45
CA MET A 87 -20.34 -6.39 4.29
C MET A 87 -21.08 -5.43 5.23
N ILE A 88 -22.22 -4.92 4.76
CA ILE A 88 -23.17 -4.15 5.57
C ILE A 88 -23.83 -5.12 6.56
N GLU A 89 -23.74 -4.83 7.86
CA GLU A 89 -24.28 -5.70 8.93
C GLU A 89 -25.79 -5.55 9.12
N SER A 90 -26.38 -4.40 8.75
CA SER A 90 -27.81 -4.13 8.85
C SER A 90 -28.63 -4.83 7.75
N ASP A 91 -29.95 -4.68 7.79
CA ASP A 91 -30.87 -5.13 6.72
C ASP A 91 -30.79 -4.28 5.46
N THR A 92 -29.95 -3.25 5.47
CA THR A 92 -29.67 -2.37 4.33
C THR A 92 -28.86 -3.12 3.26
N SER A 93 -29.07 -2.74 2.00
CA SER A 93 -28.34 -3.26 0.84
C SER A 93 -28.05 -2.13 -0.16
N LEU A 94 -27.22 -2.37 -1.14
CA LEU A 94 -26.95 -1.39 -2.18
C LEU A 94 -28.23 -0.97 -2.93
N THR A 95 -29.18 -1.88 -3.13
CA THR A 95 -30.45 -1.57 -3.77
C THR A 95 -31.41 -0.73 -2.91
N THR A 96 -31.16 -0.61 -1.61
CA THR A 96 -31.89 0.31 -0.73
C THR A 96 -31.17 1.63 -0.51
N LEU A 97 -29.85 1.67 -0.75
CA LEU A 97 -29.02 2.88 -0.63
C LEU A 97 -28.98 3.72 -1.90
N LEU A 98 -29.10 3.06 -3.05
CA LEU A 98 -28.98 3.69 -4.36
C LEU A 98 -30.35 3.71 -5.05
N SER A 99 -30.62 4.74 -5.84
CA SER A 99 -31.73 4.70 -6.80
C SER A 99 -31.50 3.61 -7.85
N PRO A 100 -32.55 3.15 -8.56
CA PRO A 100 -32.37 2.16 -9.61
C PRO A 100 -31.37 2.56 -10.69
N GLU A 101 -31.34 3.83 -11.08
CA GLU A 101 -30.41 4.35 -12.09
C GLU A 101 -28.97 4.36 -11.58
N GLU A 102 -28.74 4.78 -10.33
CA GLU A 102 -27.41 4.76 -9.69
C GLU A 102 -26.90 3.32 -9.52
N TYR A 103 -27.78 2.40 -9.10
CA TYR A 103 -27.43 0.99 -8.98
C TYR A 103 -27.03 0.37 -10.31
N GLU A 104 -27.79 0.59 -11.38
CA GLU A 104 -27.46 0.08 -12.70
C GLU A 104 -26.14 0.64 -13.22
N THR A 105 -25.89 1.95 -13.02
CA THR A 105 -24.63 2.61 -13.39
C THR A 105 -23.46 1.99 -12.64
N ALA A 106 -23.57 1.83 -11.31
CA ALA A 106 -22.55 1.23 -10.48
C ALA A 106 -22.30 -0.24 -10.83
N ASN A 107 -23.38 -1.01 -11.04
CA ASN A 107 -23.29 -2.42 -11.38
C ASN A 107 -22.63 -2.64 -12.75
N LYS A 108 -23.00 -1.84 -13.75
CA LYS A 108 -22.35 -1.86 -15.06
C LYS A 108 -20.86 -1.58 -14.94
N PHE A 109 -20.49 -0.53 -14.22
CA PHE A 109 -19.08 -0.18 -13.99
C PHE A 109 -18.32 -1.32 -13.29
N CYS A 110 -18.90 -1.92 -12.25
CA CYS A 110 -18.28 -3.01 -11.50
C CYS A 110 -18.10 -4.27 -12.38
N LYS A 111 -19.08 -4.61 -13.20
CA LYS A 111 -18.96 -5.72 -14.17
C LYS A 111 -17.83 -5.51 -15.16
N GLU A 112 -17.74 -4.31 -15.74
CA GLU A 112 -16.77 -4.00 -16.79
C GLU A 112 -15.34 -3.82 -16.27
N ASN A 113 -15.18 -3.39 -15.03
CA ASN A 113 -13.87 -2.98 -14.49
C ASN A 113 -13.35 -3.84 -13.33
N LEU A 114 -14.25 -4.41 -12.54
CA LEU A 114 -13.91 -5.21 -11.36
C LEU A 114 -14.24 -6.70 -11.54
N MET A 115 -14.85 -7.08 -12.65
CA MET A 115 -15.42 -8.43 -12.90
C MET A 115 -16.39 -8.84 -11.77
N MET A 116 -17.10 -7.87 -11.19
CA MET A 116 -17.99 -8.06 -10.06
C MET A 116 -19.41 -7.69 -10.45
N ASP A 117 -20.36 -8.61 -10.25
CA ASP A 117 -21.79 -8.33 -10.33
C ASP A 117 -22.32 -7.99 -8.93
N LEU A 118 -22.80 -6.75 -8.76
CA LEU A 118 -23.31 -6.28 -7.46
C LEU A 118 -24.54 -7.07 -7.00
N SER A 119 -25.28 -7.73 -7.91
CA SER A 119 -26.39 -8.61 -7.54
C SER A 119 -25.93 -9.83 -6.74
N MET A 120 -24.68 -10.27 -6.91
CA MET A 120 -24.07 -11.37 -6.16
C MET A 120 -23.51 -10.94 -4.81
N ALA A 121 -23.37 -9.63 -4.59
CA ALA A 121 -22.84 -9.04 -3.35
C ALA A 121 -23.69 -7.81 -2.92
N PRO A 122 -25.00 -7.96 -2.73
CA PRO A 122 -25.91 -6.83 -2.52
C PRO A 122 -25.67 -6.06 -1.22
N LYS A 123 -24.96 -6.66 -0.28
CA LYS A 123 -24.59 -6.05 1.02
C LYS A 123 -23.15 -5.58 1.09
N ILE A 124 -22.42 -5.49 -0.02
CA ILE A 124 -21.05 -4.96 -0.01
C ILE A 124 -21.05 -3.47 0.37
N LYS A 125 -20.11 -3.06 1.24
CA LYS A 125 -20.01 -1.66 1.66
C LYS A 125 -19.57 -0.76 0.51
N PRO A 126 -20.20 0.42 0.31
CA PRO A 126 -19.77 1.39 -0.70
C PRO A 126 -18.30 1.81 -0.57
N ALA A 127 -17.78 1.94 0.66
CA ALA A 127 -16.37 2.27 0.91
C ALA A 127 -15.41 1.24 0.29
N PHE A 128 -15.75 -0.06 0.38
CA PHE A 128 -14.98 -1.12 -0.25
C PHE A 128 -14.99 -0.99 -1.78
N LEU A 129 -16.14 -0.70 -2.37
CA LEU A 129 -16.24 -0.49 -3.83
C LEU A 129 -15.42 0.71 -4.28
N LEU A 130 -15.48 1.83 -3.56
CA LEU A 130 -14.70 3.04 -3.87
C LEU A 130 -13.20 2.77 -3.86
N ASN A 131 -12.70 2.06 -2.85
CA ASN A 131 -11.29 1.67 -2.78
C ASN A 131 -10.88 0.84 -4.00
N ASN A 132 -11.66 -0.17 -4.36
CA ASN A 132 -11.35 -1.02 -5.52
C ASN A 132 -11.40 -0.23 -6.84
N ILE A 133 -12.37 0.68 -6.99
CA ILE A 133 -12.46 1.56 -8.15
C ILE A 133 -11.21 2.43 -8.28
N ALA A 134 -10.75 3.04 -7.18
CA ALA A 134 -9.54 3.86 -7.15
C ALA A 134 -8.29 3.05 -7.52
N VAL A 135 -8.15 1.84 -6.98
CA VAL A 135 -7.04 0.92 -7.29
C VAL A 135 -7.05 0.55 -8.77
N VAL A 136 -8.21 0.16 -9.33
CA VAL A 136 -8.31 -0.20 -10.75
C VAL A 136 -8.04 0.99 -11.67
N ALA A 137 -8.54 2.18 -11.32
CA ALA A 137 -8.25 3.40 -12.09
C ALA A 137 -6.75 3.70 -12.12
N TYR A 138 -6.08 3.57 -10.96
CA TYR A 138 -4.64 3.75 -10.86
C TYR A 138 -3.86 2.70 -11.67
N ILE A 139 -4.20 1.42 -11.54
CA ILE A 139 -3.57 0.31 -12.28
C ILE A 139 -3.69 0.52 -13.79
N LYS A 140 -4.87 0.93 -14.26
CA LYS A 140 -5.08 1.24 -15.68
C LYS A 140 -4.23 2.42 -16.17
N HIS A 141 -3.98 3.39 -15.28
CA HIS A 141 -3.15 4.54 -15.60
C HIS A 141 -1.66 4.18 -15.69
N ILE A 142 -1.13 3.40 -14.76
CA ILE A 142 0.29 3.02 -14.75
C ILE A 142 0.64 1.90 -15.73
N GLY A 143 -0.30 1.02 -16.08
CA GLY A 143 -0.17 -0.03 -17.09
C GLY A 143 0.71 -1.24 -16.75
N ASN A 144 1.58 -1.16 -15.74
CA ASN A 144 2.59 -2.18 -15.41
C ASN A 144 2.44 -2.72 -13.98
N TYR A 145 1.22 -2.95 -13.53
CA TYR A 145 0.99 -3.53 -12.21
C TYR A 145 1.02 -5.06 -12.23
N ASN A 146 1.86 -5.65 -11.37
CA ASN A 146 1.85 -7.07 -11.09
C ASN A 146 1.53 -7.31 -9.59
N PRO A 147 0.38 -7.89 -9.24
CA PRO A 147 -0.01 -8.11 -7.85
C PRO A 147 0.93 -9.07 -7.09
N GLN A 148 1.74 -9.85 -7.80
CA GLN A 148 2.73 -10.78 -7.22
C GLN A 148 4.05 -10.07 -6.86
N GLU A 149 4.26 -8.84 -7.33
CA GLU A 149 5.52 -8.10 -7.22
C GLU A 149 5.40 -6.87 -6.32
N GLN A 150 4.73 -6.98 -5.18
CA GLN A 150 4.61 -5.89 -4.23
C GLN A 150 5.87 -5.74 -3.38
N LEU A 151 6.31 -4.50 -3.14
CA LEU A 151 7.51 -4.18 -2.35
C LEU A 151 7.46 -4.75 -0.94
N ASP A 152 6.33 -4.60 -0.23
CA ASP A 152 6.16 -5.08 1.13
C ASP A 152 6.29 -6.61 1.21
N THR A 153 5.67 -7.31 0.28
CA THR A 153 5.78 -8.78 0.16
C THR A 153 7.22 -9.18 -0.16
N TYR A 154 7.87 -8.48 -1.08
CA TYR A 154 9.26 -8.76 -1.45
C TYR A 154 10.20 -8.64 -0.24
N PHE A 155 10.15 -7.55 0.51
CA PHE A 155 11.06 -7.33 1.64
C PHE A 155 10.88 -8.36 2.74
N GLN A 156 9.64 -8.68 3.12
CA GLN A 156 9.38 -9.69 4.12
C GLN A 156 9.79 -11.10 3.63
N THR A 157 9.53 -11.43 2.38
CA THR A 157 9.96 -12.71 1.78
C THR A 157 11.49 -12.84 1.78
N GLN A 158 12.21 -11.78 1.36
CA GLN A 158 13.67 -11.77 1.39
C GLN A 158 14.22 -11.90 2.82
N ALA A 159 13.59 -11.27 3.79
CA ALA A 159 13.95 -11.38 5.19
C ALA A 159 13.78 -12.82 5.71
N ILE A 160 12.64 -13.45 5.43
CA ILE A 160 12.34 -14.83 5.81
C ILE A 160 13.35 -15.80 5.20
N GLN A 161 13.65 -15.67 3.90
CA GLN A 161 14.64 -16.49 3.19
C GLN A 161 16.05 -16.39 3.80
N LYS A 162 16.39 -15.21 4.37
CA LYS A 162 17.66 -14.98 5.08
C LYS A 162 17.60 -15.33 6.56
N GLY A 163 16.54 -15.97 7.05
CA GLY A 163 16.36 -16.34 8.46
C GLY A 163 16.17 -15.15 9.41
N LYS A 164 15.78 -13.98 8.89
CA LYS A 164 15.55 -12.78 9.70
C LYS A 164 14.12 -12.78 10.25
N LYS A 165 13.95 -12.12 11.41
CA LYS A 165 12.62 -11.91 11.99
C LYS A 165 11.80 -10.95 11.11
N THR A 166 10.51 -11.27 10.90
CA THR A 166 9.55 -10.37 10.27
C THR A 166 8.39 -10.08 11.21
N ASP A 167 7.87 -8.85 11.14
CA ASP A 167 6.70 -8.44 11.91
C ASP A 167 5.94 -7.30 11.18
N GLY A 168 4.81 -6.84 11.75
CA GLY A 168 4.04 -5.69 11.29
C GLY A 168 4.19 -4.49 12.22
N LEU A 169 4.12 -3.28 11.68
CA LEU A 169 4.02 -2.03 12.45
C LEU A 169 2.58 -1.85 12.97
N GLU A 170 1.61 -2.36 12.24
CA GLU A 170 0.19 -2.31 12.56
C GLU A 170 -0.41 -3.72 12.53
N THR A 171 -1.63 -3.84 13.05
CA THR A 171 -2.40 -5.08 12.95
C THR A 171 -3.42 -5.00 11.80
N PRO A 172 -3.80 -6.12 11.19
CA PRO A 172 -4.87 -6.14 10.19
C PRO A 172 -6.17 -5.52 10.71
N ASP A 173 -6.50 -5.75 11.97
CA ASP A 173 -7.70 -5.20 12.61
C ASP A 173 -7.69 -3.67 12.66
N PHE A 174 -6.54 -3.08 12.99
CA PHE A 174 -6.41 -1.63 13.04
C PHE A 174 -6.64 -1.02 11.66
N GLN A 175 -5.99 -1.53 10.63
CA GLN A 175 -6.15 -1.04 9.27
C GLN A 175 -7.57 -1.24 8.71
N PHE A 176 -8.16 -2.42 8.93
CA PHE A 176 -9.52 -2.68 8.44
C PHE A 176 -10.55 -1.74 9.09
N ASN A 177 -10.40 -1.44 10.38
CA ASN A 177 -11.28 -0.47 11.06
C ASN A 177 -11.12 0.97 10.59
N LEU A 178 -9.96 1.33 10.00
CA LEU A 178 -9.75 2.65 9.39
C LEU A 178 -10.37 2.75 7.98
N LEU A 179 -10.42 1.64 7.26
CA LEU A 179 -10.83 1.61 5.86
C LEU A 179 -12.34 1.33 5.68
N TYR A 180 -12.98 0.64 6.64
CA TYR A 180 -14.33 0.10 6.50
C TYR A 180 -15.18 0.31 7.76
#